data_d1e54a32516acd88bffe7543edd33379
#
_entry.id   d1e54a32516acd88bffe7543edd33379
#
_cell.length_a   1.000
_cell.length_b   1.000
_cell.length_c   1.000
_cell.angle_alpha   90.00
_cell.angle_beta   90.00
_cell.angle_gamma   90.00
#
_symmetry.space_group_name_H-M   'P 1'
#
loop_
_entity.id
_entity.type
_entity.pdbx_description
1 polymer ?
#
loop_
_entity_poly.entity_id
_entity_poly.type
_entity_poly.pdbx_seq_one_letter_code
_entity_poly.pdbx_strand_id
1 'polypeptide(L)'
;MKGKKNSKVFILVFLGMLTAFGPFVTDMYLPTLPAMSEYFHTTSSMVQLGLTASMIGLAAGQLLFGPLSDKYGRRLPLIISMTLFAVATIGCIYSYTIMQFVGWRLIQGIAGAGGIVISRSVAADKYSGRELAKMLALIGAINGVAPVAAPMGGGFLAYIIHSGFISGYQNRYGDNLKPPTNVYHRMTA
;
A
#
# COMPACT_ATOMS: atom_id res chain seq x y z
N MET A 1 -35.79 -8.94 9.03
CA MET A 1 -34.46 -9.08 9.71
C MET A 1 -33.25 -9.28 8.79
N LYS A 2 -33.41 -9.52 7.45
CA LYS A 2 -32.29 -9.66 6.48
C LYS A 2 -31.49 -8.37 6.23
N GLY A 3 -32.08 -7.19 6.25
CA GLY A 3 -31.40 -5.93 5.95
C GLY A 3 -30.32 -5.50 6.94
N LYS A 4 -30.50 -5.83 8.24
CA LYS A 4 -29.53 -5.48 9.31
C LYS A 4 -28.22 -6.30 9.23
N LYS A 5 -28.29 -7.53 8.73
CA LYS A 5 -27.14 -8.44 8.61
C LYS A 5 -26.25 -8.04 7.42
N ASN A 6 -26.86 -7.69 6.28
CA ASN A 6 -26.11 -7.23 5.09
C ASN A 6 -25.39 -5.90 5.34
N SER A 7 -25.97 -5.00 6.13
CA SER A 7 -25.32 -3.75 6.52
C SER A 7 -24.08 -3.98 7.41
N LYS A 8 -24.10 -4.96 8.32
CA LYS A 8 -22.93 -5.29 9.16
C LYS A 8 -21.78 -5.86 8.35
N VAL A 9 -22.08 -6.77 7.40
CA VAL A 9 -21.06 -7.36 6.51
C VAL A 9 -20.44 -6.30 5.59
N PHE A 10 -21.26 -5.44 5.03
CA PHE A 10 -20.77 -4.34 4.17
C PHE A 10 -19.82 -3.41 4.95
N ILE A 11 -20.18 -3.00 6.16
CA ILE A 11 -19.33 -2.18 7.02
C ILE A 11 -18.02 -2.90 7.33
N LEU A 12 -18.07 -4.18 7.69
CA LEU A 12 -16.89 -4.99 7.98
C LEU A 12 -15.93 -5.02 6.79
N VAL A 13 -16.45 -5.35 5.60
CA VAL A 13 -15.64 -5.43 4.37
C VAL A 13 -15.05 -4.06 4.04
N PHE A 14 -15.84 -3.00 4.11
CA PHE A 14 -15.38 -1.64 3.85
C PHE A 14 -14.27 -1.19 4.81
N LEU A 15 -14.47 -1.39 6.13
CA LEU A 15 -13.47 -1.05 7.14
C LEU A 15 -12.22 -1.93 7.03
N GLY A 16 -12.40 -3.22 6.71
CA GLY A 16 -11.30 -4.14 6.46
C GLY A 16 -10.46 -3.74 5.26
N MET A 17 -11.08 -3.40 4.13
CA MET A 17 -10.39 -2.89 2.95
C MET A 17 -9.61 -1.61 3.26
N LEU A 18 -10.24 -0.68 3.99
CA LEU A 18 -9.62 0.59 4.36
C LEU A 18 -8.34 0.38 5.20
N THR A 19 -8.37 -0.61 6.10
CA THR A 19 -7.24 -0.93 6.98
C THR A 19 -6.15 -1.71 6.26
N ALA A 20 -6.53 -2.61 5.35
CA ALA A 20 -5.59 -3.44 4.60
C ALA A 20 -4.82 -2.64 3.53
N PHE A 21 -5.34 -1.47 3.12
CA PHE A 21 -4.78 -0.69 2.03
C PHE A 21 -3.33 -0.26 2.28
N GLY A 22 -3.00 0.21 3.48
CA GLY A 22 -1.64 0.61 3.85
C GLY A 22 -0.64 -0.56 3.80
N PRO A 23 -0.83 -1.63 4.59
CA PRO A 23 0.01 -2.82 4.55
C PRO A 23 0.13 -3.42 3.14
N PHE A 24 -0.99 -3.54 2.42
CA PHE A 24 -0.99 -4.12 1.08
C PHE A 24 -0.03 -3.38 0.13
N VAL A 25 -0.10 -2.05 0.07
CA VAL A 25 0.79 -1.24 -0.79
C VAL A 25 2.25 -1.31 -0.31
N THR A 26 2.48 -1.41 0.99
CA THR A 26 3.83 -1.54 1.54
C THR A 26 4.45 -2.89 1.19
N ASP A 27 3.68 -3.97 1.31
CA ASP A 27 4.18 -5.33 1.11
C ASP A 27 4.30 -5.70 -0.38
N MET A 28 3.46 -5.13 -1.26
CA MET A 28 3.62 -5.23 -2.72
C MET A 28 4.94 -4.65 -3.22
N TYR A 29 5.57 -3.78 -2.45
CA TYR A 29 6.84 -3.17 -2.79
C TYR A 29 8.02 -4.14 -2.67
N LEU A 30 7.97 -5.12 -1.78
CA LEU A 30 9.08 -6.02 -1.49
C LEU A 30 9.62 -6.77 -2.73
N PRO A 31 8.79 -7.37 -3.60
CA PRO A 31 9.27 -8.03 -4.80
C PRO A 31 9.92 -7.10 -5.83
N THR A 32 9.65 -5.80 -5.76
CA THR A 32 10.15 -4.81 -6.72
C THR A 32 11.51 -4.20 -6.32
N LEU A 33 12.02 -4.48 -5.12
CA LEU A 33 13.28 -3.94 -4.61
C LEU A 33 14.48 -4.11 -5.56
N PRO A 34 14.73 -5.29 -6.17
CA PRO A 34 15.84 -5.45 -7.11
C PRO A 34 15.71 -4.56 -8.33
N ALA A 35 14.53 -4.52 -8.96
CA ALA A 35 14.27 -3.70 -10.14
C ALA A 35 14.40 -2.20 -9.84
N MET A 36 14.00 -1.76 -8.66
CA MET A 36 14.15 -0.37 -8.22
C MET A 36 15.61 0.04 -7.99
N SER A 37 16.44 -0.87 -7.48
CA SER A 37 17.86 -0.58 -7.31
C SER A 37 18.55 -0.37 -8.66
N GLU A 38 18.17 -1.09 -9.68
CA GLU A 38 18.64 -0.89 -11.06
C GLU A 38 18.10 0.42 -11.65
N TYR A 39 16.80 0.68 -11.51
CA TYR A 39 16.15 1.88 -12.03
C TYR A 39 16.75 3.19 -11.48
N PHE A 40 16.99 3.25 -10.18
CA PHE A 40 17.56 4.42 -9.52
C PHE A 40 19.11 4.42 -9.51
N HIS A 41 19.77 3.43 -10.11
CA HIS A 41 21.23 3.26 -10.08
C HIS A 41 21.81 3.37 -8.67
N THR A 42 21.19 2.68 -7.71
CA THR A 42 21.49 2.80 -6.28
C THR A 42 21.58 1.44 -5.59
N THR A 43 21.98 1.43 -4.34
CA THR A 43 22.06 0.20 -3.55
C THR A 43 20.68 -0.24 -3.05
N SER A 44 20.50 -1.55 -2.82
CA SER A 44 19.27 -2.09 -2.22
C SER A 44 18.96 -1.48 -0.85
N SER A 45 20.00 -1.09 -0.08
CA SER A 45 19.82 -0.40 1.19
C SER A 45 19.14 0.95 1.04
N MET A 46 19.51 1.73 0.01
CA MET A 46 18.87 3.02 -0.27
C MET A 46 17.40 2.85 -0.69
N VAL A 47 17.09 1.80 -1.45
CA VAL A 47 15.71 1.48 -1.81
C VAL A 47 14.91 1.08 -0.57
N GLN A 48 15.47 0.29 0.34
CA GLN A 48 14.84 -0.09 1.61
C GLN A 48 14.53 1.12 2.52
N LEU A 49 15.25 2.25 2.39
CA LEU A 49 14.87 3.49 3.08
C LEU A 49 13.46 3.96 2.71
N GLY A 50 12.99 3.68 1.50
CA GLY A 50 11.60 3.94 1.11
C GLY A 50 10.58 3.17 1.96
N LEU A 51 10.89 1.92 2.32
CA LEU A 51 10.08 1.12 3.26
C LEU A 51 10.13 1.73 4.66
N THR A 52 11.31 2.01 5.17
CA THR A 52 11.51 2.64 6.48
C THR A 52 10.78 3.98 6.57
N ALA A 53 10.91 4.83 5.56
CA ALA A 53 10.23 6.11 5.50
C ALA A 53 8.69 5.96 5.53
N SER A 54 8.13 5.00 4.79
CA SER A 54 6.69 4.74 4.84
C SER A 54 6.21 4.23 6.20
N MET A 55 7.01 3.41 6.90
CA MET A 55 6.70 2.95 8.27
C MET A 55 6.75 4.10 9.28
N ILE A 56 7.76 4.97 9.21
CA ILE A 56 7.84 6.19 10.03
C ILE A 56 6.63 7.09 9.73
N GLY A 57 6.33 7.28 8.46
CA GLY A 57 5.15 8.03 8.04
C GLY A 57 3.85 7.46 8.60
N LEU A 58 3.70 6.14 8.57
CA LEU A 58 2.53 5.44 9.11
C LEU A 58 2.39 5.69 10.62
N ALA A 59 3.47 5.60 11.37
CA ALA A 59 3.48 5.87 12.81
C ALA A 59 3.10 7.33 13.11
N ALA A 60 3.75 8.28 12.44
CA ALA A 60 3.45 9.71 12.60
C ALA A 60 2.00 10.04 12.20
N GLY A 61 1.53 9.47 11.10
CA GLY A 61 0.16 9.66 10.62
C GLY A 61 -0.90 9.14 11.60
N GLN A 62 -0.65 8.05 12.32
CA GLN A 62 -1.56 7.56 13.36
C GLN A 62 -1.74 8.58 14.49
N LEU A 63 -0.66 9.25 14.90
CA LEU A 63 -0.71 10.29 15.92
C LEU A 63 -1.45 11.54 15.43
N LEU A 64 -1.39 11.85 14.13
CA LEU A 64 -2.06 13.00 13.53
C LEU A 64 -3.56 12.74 13.28
N PHE A 65 -3.88 11.63 12.63
CA PHE A 65 -5.27 11.35 12.22
C PHE A 65 -6.18 10.91 13.36
N GLY A 66 -5.63 10.43 14.49
CA GLY A 66 -6.41 10.15 15.70
C GLY A 66 -7.17 11.39 16.18
N PRO A 67 -6.47 12.39 16.75
CA PRO A 67 -7.08 13.61 17.25
C PRO A 67 -7.84 14.40 16.17
N LEU A 68 -7.34 14.38 14.92
CA LEU A 68 -7.97 15.07 13.81
C LEU A 68 -9.37 14.50 13.51
N SER A 69 -9.49 13.17 13.54
CA SER A 69 -10.77 12.51 13.29
C SER A 69 -11.76 12.66 14.46
N ASP A 70 -11.26 12.84 15.68
CA ASP A 70 -12.10 13.12 16.84
C ASP A 70 -12.63 14.56 16.82
N LYS A 71 -11.82 15.51 16.34
CA LYS A 71 -12.18 16.93 16.29
C LYS A 71 -13.10 17.30 15.12
N TYR A 72 -12.79 16.78 13.91
CA TYR A 72 -13.48 17.17 12.67
C TYR A 72 -14.44 16.09 12.13
N GLY A 73 -14.65 15.03 12.91
CA GLY A 73 -15.44 13.88 12.48
C GLY A 73 -14.69 12.94 11.55
N ARG A 74 -15.26 11.77 11.29
CA ARG A 74 -14.58 10.67 10.58
C ARG A 74 -14.44 10.89 9.07
N ARG A 75 -15.39 11.61 8.47
CA ARG A 75 -15.51 11.73 7.01
C ARG A 75 -14.43 12.61 6.38
N LEU A 76 -14.22 13.81 6.94
CA LEU A 76 -13.31 14.81 6.38
C LEU A 76 -11.84 14.32 6.42
N PRO A 77 -11.29 13.86 7.57
CA PRO A 77 -9.92 13.36 7.61
C PRO A 77 -9.72 12.11 6.75
N LEU A 78 -10.75 11.27 6.57
CA LEU A 78 -10.67 10.12 5.67
C LEU A 78 -10.51 10.56 4.21
N ILE A 79 -11.30 11.52 3.75
CA ILE A 79 -11.19 12.04 2.37
C ILE A 79 -9.81 12.66 2.15
N ILE A 80 -9.35 13.48 3.10
CA ILE A 80 -8.02 14.10 3.03
C ILE A 80 -6.93 13.04 2.95
N SER A 81 -6.97 12.02 3.83
CA SER A 81 -5.96 10.96 3.86
C SER A 81 -5.95 10.14 2.56
N MET A 82 -7.11 9.78 2.02
CA MET A 82 -7.19 9.01 0.77
C MET A 82 -6.73 9.83 -0.44
N THR A 83 -7.07 11.12 -0.49
CA THR A 83 -6.61 12.02 -1.55
C THR A 83 -5.09 12.21 -1.49
N LEU A 84 -4.56 12.45 -0.30
CA LEU A 84 -3.12 12.59 -0.08
C LEU A 84 -2.37 11.30 -0.42
N PHE A 85 -2.96 10.14 -0.10
CA PHE A 85 -2.41 8.85 -0.47
C PHE A 85 -2.32 8.66 -1.99
N ALA A 86 -3.39 9.03 -2.72
CA ALA A 86 -3.41 8.96 -4.18
C ALA A 86 -2.36 9.90 -4.80
N VAL A 87 -2.26 11.13 -4.31
CA VAL A 87 -1.25 12.10 -4.77
C VAL A 87 0.17 11.59 -4.49
N ALA A 88 0.43 11.07 -3.29
CA ALA A 88 1.74 10.51 -2.95
C ALA A 88 2.09 9.29 -3.80
N THR A 89 1.11 8.45 -4.13
CA THR A 89 1.31 7.30 -5.04
C THR A 89 1.72 7.78 -6.44
N ILE A 90 1.05 8.79 -6.98
CA ILE A 90 1.41 9.42 -8.24
C ILE A 90 2.83 10.01 -8.14
N GLY A 91 3.16 10.70 -7.05
CA GLY A 91 4.50 11.23 -6.78
C GLY A 91 5.58 10.14 -6.77
N CYS A 92 5.31 8.98 -6.20
CA CYS A 92 6.22 7.82 -6.26
C CYS A 92 6.48 7.36 -7.69
N ILE A 93 5.44 7.32 -8.55
CA ILE A 93 5.55 6.88 -9.96
C ILE A 93 6.42 7.86 -10.77
N TYR A 94 6.29 9.16 -10.53
CA TYR A 94 7.04 10.21 -11.23
C TYR A 94 8.36 10.60 -10.54
N SER A 95 8.86 9.79 -9.62
CA SER A 95 10.14 10.06 -8.97
C SER A 95 11.31 9.72 -9.90
N TYR A 96 12.19 10.68 -10.12
CA TYR A 96 13.42 10.51 -10.91
C TYR A 96 14.63 10.15 -10.04
N THR A 97 14.57 10.43 -8.74
CA THR A 97 15.67 10.15 -7.83
C THR A 97 15.17 9.34 -6.63
N ILE A 98 16.07 8.54 -6.04
CA ILE A 98 15.74 7.74 -4.86
C ILE A 98 15.27 8.60 -3.68
N MET A 99 15.83 9.81 -3.50
CA MET A 99 15.46 10.71 -2.42
C MET A 99 14.05 11.29 -2.60
N GLN A 100 13.66 11.62 -3.83
CA GLN A 100 12.28 12.01 -4.12
C GLN A 100 11.31 10.87 -3.83
N PHE A 101 11.66 9.66 -4.26
CA PHE A 101 10.87 8.46 -3.99
C PHE A 101 10.70 8.23 -2.48
N VAL A 102 11.78 8.27 -1.70
CA VAL A 102 11.74 8.12 -0.23
C VAL A 102 10.86 9.20 0.42
N GLY A 103 10.94 10.45 -0.04
CA GLY A 103 10.09 11.53 0.43
C GLY A 103 8.60 11.27 0.16
N TRP A 104 8.25 10.83 -1.04
CA TRP A 104 6.86 10.46 -1.38
C TRP A 104 6.37 9.25 -0.59
N ARG A 105 7.23 8.26 -0.32
CA ARG A 105 6.92 7.11 0.55
C ARG A 105 6.61 7.51 1.97
N LEU A 106 7.30 8.51 2.52
CA LEU A 106 6.99 9.08 3.84
C LEU A 106 5.57 9.68 3.87
N ILE A 107 5.26 10.52 2.87
CA ILE A 107 3.94 11.15 2.73
C ILE A 107 2.84 10.08 2.53
N GLN A 108 3.11 9.08 1.71
CA GLN A 108 2.21 7.95 1.47
C GLN A 108 1.92 7.18 2.76
N GLY A 109 2.95 6.94 3.60
CA GLY A 109 2.80 6.33 4.91
C GLY A 109 1.92 7.15 5.85
N ILE A 110 2.17 8.47 5.96
CA ILE A 110 1.33 9.39 6.75
C ILE A 110 -0.13 9.29 6.32
N ALA A 111 -0.37 9.38 5.03
CA ALA A 111 -1.71 9.32 4.45
C ALA A 111 -2.39 7.96 4.69
N GLY A 112 -1.68 6.85 4.51
CA GLY A 112 -2.20 5.50 4.74
C GLY A 112 -2.66 5.24 6.17
N ALA A 113 -2.05 5.92 7.15
CA ALA A 113 -2.45 5.84 8.55
C ALA A 113 -3.91 6.29 8.78
N GLY A 114 -4.40 7.28 8.01
CA GLY A 114 -5.78 7.76 8.12
C GLY A 114 -6.81 6.66 7.91
N GLY A 115 -6.61 5.80 6.93
CA GLY A 115 -7.50 4.65 6.69
C GLY A 115 -7.54 3.69 7.88
N ILE A 116 -6.38 3.38 8.46
CA ILE A 116 -6.26 2.46 9.60
C ILE A 116 -6.92 3.04 10.86
N VAL A 117 -6.61 4.29 11.19
CA VAL A 117 -7.13 4.95 12.40
C VAL A 117 -8.63 5.14 12.30
N ILE A 118 -9.09 5.71 11.19
CA ILE A 118 -10.50 6.06 11.02
C ILE A 118 -11.37 4.80 10.95
N SER A 119 -10.89 3.71 10.34
CA SER A 119 -11.66 2.47 10.31
C SER A 119 -11.88 1.90 11.71
N ARG A 120 -10.86 1.91 12.58
CA ARG A 120 -10.96 1.49 13.98
C ARG A 120 -11.88 2.41 14.79
N SER A 121 -11.75 3.73 14.58
CA SER A 121 -12.62 4.70 15.23
C SER A 121 -14.09 4.53 14.84
N VAL A 122 -14.40 4.34 13.55
CA VAL A 122 -15.76 4.07 13.07
C VAL A 122 -16.32 2.77 13.67
N ALA A 123 -15.49 1.73 13.82
CA ALA A 123 -15.89 0.51 14.49
C ALA A 123 -16.23 0.76 15.97
N ALA A 124 -15.40 1.54 16.67
CA ALA A 124 -15.61 1.89 18.08
C ALA A 124 -16.84 2.79 18.29
N ASP A 125 -17.12 3.71 17.38
CA ASP A 125 -18.31 4.56 17.42
C ASP A 125 -19.62 3.80 17.22
N LYS A 126 -19.56 2.66 16.50
CA LYS A 126 -20.75 1.91 16.06
C LYS A 126 -21.02 0.65 16.87
N TYR A 127 -20.03 0.09 17.50
CA TYR A 127 -20.08 -1.15 18.25
C TYR A 127 -19.45 -0.99 19.63
N SER A 128 -19.92 -1.76 20.60
CA SER A 128 -19.39 -1.74 21.97
C SER A 128 -19.22 -3.16 22.52
N GLY A 129 -18.42 -3.29 23.57
CA GLY A 129 -18.22 -4.54 24.28
C GLY A 129 -17.78 -5.69 23.37
N ARG A 130 -18.45 -6.84 23.49
CA ARG A 130 -18.11 -8.06 22.73
C ARG A 130 -18.31 -7.92 21.22
N GLU A 131 -19.23 -7.09 20.75
CA GLU A 131 -19.42 -6.84 19.32
C GLU A 131 -18.26 -6.05 18.74
N LEU A 132 -17.78 -5.02 19.44
CA LEU A 132 -16.58 -4.26 19.03
C LEU A 132 -15.35 -5.17 18.95
N ALA A 133 -15.11 -5.99 19.97
CA ALA A 133 -14.00 -6.93 19.97
C ALA A 133 -14.03 -7.89 18.77
N LYS A 134 -15.21 -8.40 18.40
CA LYS A 134 -15.39 -9.24 17.20
C LYS A 134 -15.10 -8.48 15.92
N MET A 135 -15.56 -7.23 15.79
CA MET A 135 -15.32 -6.41 14.60
C MET A 135 -13.83 -6.08 14.44
N LEU A 136 -13.15 -5.70 15.53
CA LEU A 136 -11.71 -5.43 15.48
C LEU A 136 -10.89 -6.68 15.20
N ALA A 137 -11.27 -7.84 15.73
CA ALA A 137 -10.62 -9.12 15.43
C ALA A 137 -10.78 -9.51 13.94
N LEU A 138 -11.95 -9.30 13.34
CA LEU A 138 -12.20 -9.56 11.93
C LEU A 138 -11.43 -8.58 11.02
N ILE A 139 -11.39 -7.30 11.38
CA ILE A 139 -10.56 -6.30 10.69
C ILE A 139 -9.08 -6.70 10.79
N GLY A 140 -8.64 -7.14 11.97
CA GLY A 140 -7.28 -7.65 12.20
C GLY A 140 -6.95 -8.89 11.36
N ALA A 141 -7.91 -9.81 11.21
CA ALA A 141 -7.75 -11.00 10.37
C ALA A 141 -7.58 -10.62 8.88
N ILE A 142 -8.36 -9.65 8.38
CA ILE A 142 -8.21 -9.12 7.01
C ILE A 142 -6.81 -8.50 6.84
N ASN A 143 -6.35 -7.72 7.81
CA ASN A 143 -5.00 -7.16 7.81
C ASN A 143 -3.89 -8.22 7.88
N GLY A 144 -4.11 -9.32 8.59
CA GLY A 144 -3.16 -10.43 8.66
C GLY A 144 -3.02 -11.20 7.35
N VAL A 145 -4.07 -11.21 6.51
CA VAL A 145 -4.04 -11.83 5.17
C VAL A 145 -3.35 -10.91 4.14
N ALA A 146 -3.44 -9.60 4.32
CA ALA A 146 -2.88 -8.63 3.37
C ALA A 146 -1.36 -8.84 3.10
N PRO A 147 -0.48 -9.01 4.11
CA PRO A 147 0.94 -9.27 3.89
C PRO A 147 1.25 -10.56 3.13
N VAL A 148 0.37 -11.55 3.21
CA VAL A 148 0.52 -12.81 2.47
C VAL A 148 0.08 -12.66 1.02
N ALA A 149 -1.03 -11.96 0.79
CA ALA A 149 -1.59 -11.76 -0.54
C ALA A 149 -0.82 -10.69 -1.35
N ALA A 150 -0.28 -9.67 -0.68
CA ALA A 150 0.36 -8.54 -1.33
C ALA A 150 1.63 -8.91 -2.13
N PRO A 151 2.60 -9.68 -1.62
CA PRO A 151 3.77 -10.08 -2.39
C PRO A 151 3.41 -10.95 -3.60
N MET A 152 2.40 -11.83 -3.46
CA MET A 152 1.91 -12.65 -4.58
C MET A 152 1.29 -11.78 -5.66
N GLY A 153 0.44 -10.82 -5.28
CA GLY A 153 -0.15 -9.85 -6.20
C GLY A 153 0.90 -8.92 -6.82
N GLY A 154 1.85 -8.44 -6.03
CA GLY A 154 2.95 -7.57 -6.47
C GLY A 154 3.88 -8.28 -7.45
N GLY A 155 4.28 -9.52 -7.16
CA GLY A 155 5.10 -10.35 -8.05
C GLY A 155 4.39 -10.65 -9.37
N PHE A 156 3.11 -11.01 -9.33
CA PHE A 156 2.30 -11.26 -10.51
C PHE A 156 2.14 -9.99 -11.37
N LEU A 157 1.88 -8.84 -10.74
CA LEU A 157 1.77 -7.57 -11.43
C LEU A 157 3.11 -7.14 -12.06
N ALA A 158 4.21 -7.30 -11.32
CA ALA A 158 5.57 -7.05 -11.83
C ALA A 158 5.90 -7.95 -13.03
N TYR A 159 5.52 -9.21 -12.97
CA TYR A 159 5.67 -10.14 -14.09
C TYR A 159 4.87 -9.72 -15.33
N ILE A 160 3.59 -9.33 -15.17
CA ILE A 160 2.75 -8.86 -16.28
C ILE A 160 3.32 -7.57 -16.90
N ILE A 161 3.70 -6.61 -16.06
CA ILE A 161 4.25 -5.32 -16.54
C ILE A 161 5.58 -5.58 -17.27
N HIS A 162 6.44 -6.41 -16.70
CA HIS A 162 7.73 -6.75 -17.30
C HIS A 162 7.56 -7.51 -18.62
N SER A 163 6.68 -8.52 -18.68
CA SER A 163 6.40 -9.25 -19.91
C SER A 163 5.74 -8.38 -20.99
N GLY A 164 4.83 -7.49 -20.59
CA GLY A 164 4.21 -6.52 -21.50
C GLY A 164 5.20 -5.49 -22.03
N PHE A 165 6.12 -5.03 -21.19
CA PHE A 165 7.18 -4.08 -21.58
C PHE A 165 8.17 -4.73 -22.54
N ILE A 166 8.64 -5.96 -22.28
CA ILE A 166 9.54 -6.71 -23.18
C ILE A 166 8.85 -6.98 -24.51
N SER A 167 7.61 -7.44 -24.51
CA SER A 167 6.84 -7.68 -25.73
C SER A 167 6.63 -6.40 -26.54
N GLY A 168 6.33 -5.30 -25.90
CA GLY A 168 6.18 -3.98 -26.56
C GLY A 168 7.49 -3.45 -27.11
N TYR A 169 8.60 -3.69 -26.41
CA TYR A 169 9.94 -3.28 -26.83
C TYR A 169 10.43 -4.10 -28.03
N GLN A 170 10.28 -5.44 -28.00
CA GLN A 170 10.58 -6.30 -29.12
C GLN A 170 9.76 -5.97 -30.37
N ASN A 171 8.48 -5.68 -30.20
CA ASN A 171 7.61 -5.34 -31.33
C ASN A 171 7.92 -3.96 -31.95
N ARG A 172 8.57 -3.05 -31.20
CA ARG A 172 8.92 -1.70 -31.68
C ARG A 172 10.33 -1.59 -32.25
N TYR A 173 11.27 -2.39 -31.79
CA TYR A 173 12.69 -2.24 -32.10
C TYR A 173 13.32 -3.46 -32.82
N GLY A 174 12.57 -4.53 -33.07
CA GLY A 174 13.04 -5.73 -33.79
C GLY A 174 14.08 -6.54 -33.02
N ASP A 175 14.41 -7.74 -33.56
CA ASP A 175 15.30 -8.74 -32.95
C ASP A 175 16.78 -8.35 -32.77
N ASN A 176 17.17 -7.14 -33.11
CA ASN A 176 18.59 -6.73 -33.16
C ASN A 176 19.14 -6.22 -31.82
N LEU A 177 18.31 -6.09 -30.78
CA LEU A 177 18.77 -5.70 -29.44
C LEU A 177 18.36 -6.79 -28.44
N LYS A 178 19.30 -7.69 -28.12
CA LYS A 178 19.12 -8.65 -27.02
C LYS A 178 18.86 -7.88 -25.73
N PRO A 179 17.75 -8.13 -25.02
CA PRO A 179 17.56 -7.58 -23.69
C PRO A 179 18.69 -8.05 -22.78
N PRO A 180 19.11 -7.25 -21.78
CA PRO A 180 20.18 -7.64 -20.87
C PRO A 180 19.83 -8.93 -20.17
N THR A 181 20.54 -9.99 -20.50
CA THR A 181 20.28 -11.39 -20.08
C THR A 181 20.51 -11.63 -18.59
N ASN A 182 20.98 -10.66 -17.83
CA ASN A 182 21.34 -10.82 -16.42
C ASN A 182 20.16 -10.82 -15.43
N VAL A 183 18.95 -10.45 -15.86
CA VAL A 183 17.79 -10.37 -14.96
C VAL A 183 17.17 -11.75 -14.72
N TYR A 184 17.21 -12.65 -15.72
CA TYR A 184 16.56 -13.97 -15.63
C TYR A 184 17.25 -14.96 -14.68
N HIS A 185 18.60 -14.91 -14.56
CA HIS A 185 19.35 -15.89 -13.78
C HIS A 185 19.29 -15.68 -12.25
N ARG A 186 18.85 -14.49 -11.78
CA ARG A 186 18.75 -14.20 -10.34
C ARG A 186 17.37 -14.41 -9.73
N MET A 187 16.33 -14.63 -10.53
CA MET A 187 14.97 -14.91 -10.01
C MET A 187 14.66 -16.41 -9.89
N THR A 188 15.52 -17.29 -10.45
CA THR A 188 15.34 -18.76 -10.42
C THR A 188 16.40 -19.49 -9.60
N ALA A 189 17.30 -18.79 -8.96
CA ALA A 189 18.22 -19.28 -7.94
C ALA A 189 17.83 -18.68 -6.58
#